data_9f429504595aee461591769e1c0b3c36
#
_entry.id   9f429504595aee461591769e1c0b3c36
#
_cell.length_a   1.000
_cell.length_b   1.000
_cell.length_c   1.000
_cell.angle_alpha   90.00
_cell.angle_beta   90.00
_cell.angle_gamma   90.00
#
_symmetry.space_group_name_H-M   'P 1'
#
loop_
_entity.id
_entity.type
_entity.pdbx_description
1 polymer ?
#
loop_
_entity_poly.entity_id
_entity_poly.type
_entity_poly.pdbx_seq_one_letter_code
_entity_poly.pdbx_strand_id
1 'polypeptide(L)'
;MTYVPVSNERLAERGFNQAERLASGLAAACRLPVVDLLQRRINTTKQSFKTRGERIETMKEAFSISPGVMDILRDLYIDKAESNSAREHSCPLQLLLIDDIYTTGSTLDACGRVLLNAAVSSDITVEIYTLTLARS
;
A
#
# COMPACT_ATOMS: atom_id res chain seq x y z
N MET A 1 0.00 0.20 9.50
CA MET A 1 0.79 -0.43 8.43
C MET A 1 -0.12 -0.95 7.33
N THR A 2 0.37 -1.01 6.11
CA THR A 2 -0.26 -1.69 4.98
C THR A 2 0.79 -2.48 4.20
N TYR A 3 0.38 -3.28 3.22
CA TYR A 3 1.26 -4.16 2.48
C TYR A 3 0.93 -4.20 0.99
N VAL A 4 1.92 -4.58 0.17
CA VAL A 4 1.75 -4.75 -1.27
C VAL A 4 0.91 -6.01 -1.54
N PRO A 5 -0.22 -5.91 -2.26
CA PRO A 5 -1.02 -7.07 -2.60
C PRO A 5 -0.36 -7.91 -3.71
N VAL A 6 -0.40 -9.23 -3.56
CA VAL A 6 0.02 -10.18 -4.59
C VAL A 6 -1.10 -10.43 -5.59
N SER A 7 -0.77 -10.98 -6.76
CA SER A 7 -1.79 -11.44 -7.72
C SER A 7 -2.52 -12.68 -7.19
N ASN A 8 -3.78 -12.84 -7.61
CA ASN A 8 -4.58 -14.02 -7.25
C ASN A 8 -3.91 -15.33 -7.66
N GLU A 9 -3.19 -15.35 -8.80
CA GLU A 9 -2.43 -16.51 -9.27
C GLU A 9 -1.33 -16.88 -8.26
N ARG A 10 -0.52 -15.91 -7.84
CA ARG A 10 0.54 -16.14 -6.85
C ARG A 10 -0.02 -16.48 -5.47
N LEU A 11 -1.17 -15.89 -5.11
CA LEU A 11 -1.84 -16.25 -3.86
C LEU A 11 -2.34 -17.70 -3.89
N ALA A 12 -2.90 -18.14 -5.01
CA ALA A 12 -3.33 -19.52 -5.21
C ALA A 12 -2.16 -20.52 -5.21
N GLU A 13 -1.02 -20.16 -5.82
CA GLU A 13 0.19 -20.98 -5.86
C GLU A 13 0.86 -21.12 -4.49
N ARG A 14 0.96 -20.01 -3.73
CA ARG A 14 1.73 -19.96 -2.48
C ARG A 14 0.87 -20.11 -1.22
N GLY A 15 -0.43 -19.92 -1.33
CA GLY A 15 -1.37 -19.95 -0.21
C GLY A 15 -1.34 -18.74 0.71
N PHE A 16 -0.44 -17.76 0.49
CA PHE A 16 -0.31 -16.56 1.32
C PHE A 16 0.39 -15.40 0.60
N ASN A 17 0.22 -14.20 1.13
CA ASN A 17 0.96 -13.00 0.75
C ASN A 17 2.13 -12.79 1.72
N GLN A 18 3.35 -12.78 1.20
CA GLN A 18 4.57 -12.60 2.01
C GLN A 18 4.63 -11.21 2.65
N ALA A 19 4.29 -10.17 1.91
CA ALA A 19 4.26 -8.80 2.42
C ALA A 19 3.23 -8.62 3.57
N GLU A 20 2.06 -9.26 3.45
CA GLU A 20 1.04 -9.29 4.50
C GLU A 20 1.54 -9.97 5.77
N ARG A 21 2.19 -11.14 5.64
CA ARG A 21 2.75 -11.85 6.80
C ARG A 21 3.85 -11.07 7.48
N LEU A 22 4.72 -10.40 6.71
CA LEU A 22 5.74 -9.50 7.25
C LEU A 22 5.11 -8.31 7.97
N ALA A 23 4.13 -7.66 7.35
CA ALA A 23 3.40 -6.55 7.96
C ALA A 23 2.73 -6.97 9.29
N SER A 24 2.07 -8.13 9.30
CA SER A 24 1.40 -8.65 10.49
C SER A 24 2.38 -8.97 11.62
N GLY A 25 3.51 -9.61 11.31
CA GLY A 25 4.54 -9.91 12.29
C GLY A 25 5.18 -8.65 12.89
N LEU A 26 5.51 -7.68 12.05
CA LEU A 26 6.10 -6.42 12.46
C LEU A 26 5.10 -5.56 13.27
N ALA A 27 3.85 -5.51 12.82
CA ALA A 27 2.79 -4.78 13.49
C ALA A 27 2.49 -5.32 14.88
N ALA A 28 2.49 -6.65 15.06
CA ALA A 28 2.34 -7.28 16.35
C ALA A 28 3.47 -6.88 17.32
N ALA A 29 4.72 -6.85 16.84
CA ALA A 29 5.87 -6.43 17.64
C ALA A 29 5.82 -4.93 18.02
N CYS A 30 5.35 -4.07 17.09
CA CYS A 30 5.26 -2.63 17.29
C CYS A 30 3.94 -2.16 17.90
N ARG A 31 2.97 -3.03 18.08
CA ARG A 31 1.60 -2.73 18.53
C ARG A 31 0.90 -1.72 17.61
N LEU A 32 1.06 -1.89 16.30
CA LEU A 32 0.45 -1.05 15.29
C LEU A 32 -0.62 -1.83 14.52
N PRO A 33 -1.68 -1.17 14.02
CA PRO A 33 -2.69 -1.84 13.20
C PRO A 33 -2.13 -2.17 11.81
N VAL A 34 -2.56 -3.31 11.25
CA VAL A 34 -2.41 -3.64 9.84
C VAL A 34 -3.76 -3.43 9.16
N VAL A 35 -3.74 -2.72 8.04
CA VAL A 35 -4.94 -2.38 7.28
C VAL A 35 -4.72 -2.74 5.82
N ASP A 36 -5.68 -3.42 5.21
CA ASP A 36 -5.68 -3.73 3.78
C ASP A 36 -6.18 -2.52 2.98
N LEU A 37 -5.23 -1.67 2.55
CA LEU A 37 -5.52 -0.44 1.82
C LEU A 37 -5.47 -0.62 0.30
N LEU A 38 -4.84 -1.68 -0.20
CA LEU A 38 -4.52 -1.86 -1.61
C LEU A 38 -5.02 -3.20 -2.13
N GLN A 39 -5.53 -3.20 -3.34
CA GLN A 39 -5.83 -4.41 -4.07
C GLN A 39 -5.12 -4.42 -5.43
N ARG A 40 -4.77 -5.61 -5.90
CA ARG A 40 -4.23 -5.78 -7.24
C ARG A 40 -5.37 -5.92 -8.23
N ARG A 41 -5.37 -5.11 -9.29
CA ARG A 41 -6.33 -5.22 -10.38
C ARG A 41 -6.05 -6.48 -11.20
N ILE A 42 -7.09 -7.20 -11.55
CA ILE A 42 -7.00 -8.34 -12.47
C ILE A 42 -6.83 -7.76 -13.87
N ASN A 43 -5.64 -7.84 -14.43
CA ASN A 43 -5.42 -7.51 -15.83
C ASN A 43 -5.91 -8.68 -16.69
N THR A 44 -7.10 -8.55 -17.27
CA THR A 44 -7.68 -9.51 -18.21
C THR A 44 -7.02 -9.50 -19.60
N THR A 45 -6.09 -8.58 -19.85
CA THR A 45 -5.40 -8.48 -21.13
C THR A 45 -4.17 -9.39 -21.14
N LYS A 46 -4.16 -10.38 -22.04
CA LYS A 46 -3.00 -11.27 -22.28
C LYS A 46 -1.73 -10.45 -22.53
N GLN A 47 -0.72 -10.64 -21.66
CA GLN A 47 0.54 -9.88 -21.67
C GLN A 47 1.56 -10.35 -22.72
N SER A 48 1.14 -10.83 -23.87
CA SER A 48 2.05 -11.50 -24.83
C SER A 48 2.73 -10.51 -25.74
N PHE A 49 3.08 -9.41 -25.68
CA PHE A 49 3.91 -8.53 -26.54
C PHE A 49 3.93 -7.05 -26.04
N LYS A 50 4.28 -6.79 -24.77
CA LYS A 50 4.40 -5.39 -24.32
C LYS A 50 5.85 -4.90 -24.35
N THR A 51 6.06 -3.73 -24.92
CA THR A 51 7.31 -2.99 -24.86
C THR A 51 7.65 -2.57 -23.42
N ARG A 52 8.89 -2.16 -23.18
CA ARG A 52 9.31 -1.70 -21.82
C ARG A 52 8.47 -0.51 -21.33
N GLY A 53 8.07 0.40 -22.22
CA GLY A 53 7.22 1.55 -21.88
C GLY A 53 5.81 1.12 -21.48
N GLU A 54 5.21 0.21 -22.23
CA GLU A 54 3.87 -0.35 -21.94
C GLU A 54 3.85 -1.18 -20.64
N ARG A 55 4.98 -1.80 -20.25
CA ARG A 55 5.11 -2.48 -18.95
C ARG A 55 5.08 -1.50 -17.79
N ILE A 56 5.72 -0.33 -17.92
CA ILE A 56 5.71 0.71 -16.90
C ILE A 56 4.31 1.30 -16.74
N GLU A 57 3.60 1.54 -17.84
CA GLU A 57 2.24 2.07 -17.82
C GLU A 57 1.23 1.05 -17.24
N THR A 58 1.37 -0.22 -17.62
CA THR A 58 0.58 -1.33 -17.05
C THR A 58 0.83 -1.48 -15.55
N MET A 59 2.05 -1.21 -15.07
CA MET A 59 2.37 -1.28 -13.63
C MET A 59 1.68 -0.16 -12.84
N LYS A 60 1.52 1.04 -13.44
CA LYS A 60 0.79 2.16 -12.82
C LYS A 60 -0.69 1.84 -12.60
N GLU A 61 -1.28 1.01 -13.46
CA GLU A 61 -2.67 0.59 -13.39
C GLU A 61 -2.89 -0.74 -12.65
N ALA A 62 -1.80 -1.39 -12.22
CA ALA A 62 -1.86 -2.72 -11.61
C ALA A 62 -2.50 -2.73 -10.23
N PHE A 63 -2.58 -1.58 -9.57
CA PHE A 63 -3.08 -1.45 -8.20
C PHE A 63 -4.23 -0.46 -8.11
N SER A 64 -5.09 -0.66 -7.14
CA SER A 64 -6.16 0.27 -6.74
C SER A 64 -6.37 0.22 -5.24
N ILE A 65 -7.10 1.18 -4.69
CA ILE A 65 -7.51 1.12 -3.29
C ILE A 65 -8.53 0.01 -3.08
N SER A 66 -8.49 -0.63 -1.92
CA SER A 66 -9.49 -1.58 -1.48
C SER A 66 -10.83 -0.86 -1.17
N PRO A 67 -11.98 -1.53 -1.25
CA PRO A 67 -13.26 -0.93 -0.88
C PRO A 67 -13.25 -0.39 0.55
N GLY A 68 -13.85 0.78 0.78
CA GLY A 68 -13.94 1.39 2.12
C GLY A 68 -12.66 2.08 2.61
N VAL A 69 -11.58 2.10 1.83
CA VAL A 69 -10.29 2.69 2.25
C VAL A 69 -10.41 4.18 2.59
N MET A 70 -11.28 4.93 1.90
CA MET A 70 -11.46 6.35 2.17
C MET A 70 -11.98 6.60 3.60
N ASP A 71 -12.91 5.78 4.06
CA ASP A 71 -13.46 5.87 5.42
C ASP A 71 -12.39 5.43 6.44
N ILE A 72 -11.68 4.35 6.17
CA ILE A 72 -10.58 3.88 7.01
C ILE A 72 -9.48 4.94 7.19
N LEU A 73 -9.05 5.58 6.11
CA LEU A 73 -8.03 6.64 6.17
C LEU A 73 -8.52 7.84 6.97
N ARG A 74 -9.80 8.20 6.83
CA ARG A 74 -10.42 9.30 7.58
C ARG A 74 -10.47 8.98 9.06
N ASP A 75 -10.91 7.78 9.44
CA ASP A 75 -10.98 7.36 10.84
C ASP A 75 -9.60 7.35 11.48
N LEU A 76 -8.59 6.76 10.83
CA LEU A 76 -7.21 6.77 11.30
C LEU A 76 -6.62 8.18 11.46
N TYR A 77 -7.00 9.10 10.57
CA TYR A 77 -6.56 10.50 10.63
C TYR A 77 -7.20 11.23 11.81
N ILE A 78 -8.49 11.01 12.05
CA ILE A 78 -9.23 11.59 13.18
C ILE A 78 -8.67 11.07 14.50
N ASP A 79 -8.51 9.76 14.67
CA ASP A 79 -7.95 9.14 15.87
C ASP A 79 -6.56 9.71 16.21
N LYS A 80 -5.74 9.94 15.18
CA LYS A 80 -4.43 10.57 15.35
C LYS A 80 -4.54 12.03 15.80
N ALA A 81 -5.46 12.80 15.23
CA ALA A 81 -5.68 14.19 15.58
C ALA A 81 -6.15 14.32 17.04
N GLU A 82 -7.06 13.47 17.48
CA GLU A 82 -7.55 13.43 18.87
C GLU A 82 -6.44 13.05 19.86
N SER A 83 -5.59 12.08 19.50
CA SER A 83 -4.45 11.66 20.32
C SER A 83 -3.37 12.74 20.46
N ASN A 84 -3.30 13.69 19.53
CA ASN A 84 -2.31 14.78 19.50
C ASN A 84 -2.90 16.15 19.86
N SER A 85 -3.96 16.20 20.65
CA SER A 85 -4.71 17.42 21.02
C SER A 85 -3.90 18.58 21.61
N ALA A 86 -2.59 18.41 21.83
CA ALA A 86 -1.68 19.46 22.32
C ALA A 86 -0.87 20.18 21.21
N ARG A 87 -1.04 19.83 19.94
CA ARG A 87 -0.29 20.45 18.84
C ARG A 87 -1.22 21.10 17.83
N GLU A 88 -1.10 22.40 17.69
CA GLU A 88 -1.89 23.26 16.78
C GLU A 88 -1.70 22.98 15.28
N HIS A 89 -0.87 22.01 14.90
CA HIS A 89 -0.62 21.68 13.50
C HIS A 89 -1.13 20.27 13.19
N SER A 90 -1.95 20.17 12.14
CA SER A 90 -2.39 18.91 11.58
C SER A 90 -1.17 18.03 11.20
N CYS A 91 -0.93 17.00 12.00
CA CYS A 91 0.19 16.09 11.78
C CYS A 91 -0.19 15.09 10.68
N PRO A 92 0.61 14.89 9.61
CA PRO A 92 0.27 13.97 8.54
C PRO A 92 0.11 12.53 9.06
N LEU A 93 -0.84 11.79 8.50
CA LEU A 93 -0.99 10.36 8.77
C LEU A 93 0.21 9.61 8.22
N GLN A 94 0.94 8.90 9.06
CA GLN A 94 2.11 8.13 8.63
C GLN A 94 1.68 6.71 8.25
N LEU A 95 1.92 6.33 6.99
CA LEU A 95 1.67 5.00 6.46
C LEU A 95 2.99 4.28 6.21
N LEU A 96 3.14 3.07 6.74
CA LEU A 96 4.25 2.18 6.43
C LEU A 96 3.77 1.10 5.46
N LEU A 97 4.30 1.14 4.23
CA LEU A 97 4.02 0.18 3.16
C LEU A 97 5.09 -0.91 3.16
N ILE A 98 4.67 -2.16 3.32
CA ILE A 98 5.55 -3.34 3.40
C ILE A 98 5.54 -4.10 2.07
N ASP A 99 6.73 -4.47 1.61
CA ASP A 99 6.93 -5.42 0.51
C ASP A 99 7.98 -6.47 0.91
N ASP A 100 8.02 -7.61 0.23
CA ASP A 100 9.00 -8.67 0.51
C ASP A 100 10.37 -8.37 -0.13
N ILE A 101 10.40 -7.94 -1.39
CA ILE A 101 11.64 -7.74 -2.16
C ILE A 101 11.61 -6.43 -2.94
N TYR A 102 12.64 -5.61 -2.73
CA TYR A 102 12.93 -4.45 -3.56
C TYR A 102 13.74 -4.87 -4.80
N THR A 103 13.22 -4.61 -5.97
CA THR A 103 13.95 -4.77 -7.24
C THR A 103 14.26 -3.41 -7.87
N THR A 104 13.30 -2.84 -8.56
CA THR A 104 13.39 -1.52 -9.23
C THR A 104 12.64 -0.41 -8.48
N GLY A 105 11.86 -0.76 -7.45
CA GLY A 105 10.98 0.16 -6.75
C GLY A 105 9.66 0.47 -7.47
N SER A 106 9.45 0.00 -8.70
CA SER A 106 8.27 0.33 -9.50
C SER A 106 6.95 -0.14 -8.85
N THR A 107 6.96 -1.26 -8.13
CA THR A 107 5.80 -1.75 -7.37
C THR A 107 5.46 -0.81 -6.22
N LEU A 108 6.47 -0.43 -5.42
CA LEU A 108 6.28 0.50 -4.30
C LEU A 108 5.86 1.90 -4.77
N ASP A 109 6.44 2.39 -5.88
CA ASP A 109 6.05 3.66 -6.48
C ASP A 109 4.58 3.63 -6.95
N ALA A 110 4.16 2.56 -7.64
CA ALA A 110 2.78 2.40 -8.09
C ALA A 110 1.78 2.35 -6.91
N CYS A 111 2.08 1.56 -5.87
CA CYS A 111 1.26 1.48 -4.66
C CYS A 111 1.23 2.83 -3.91
N GLY A 112 2.37 3.48 -3.76
CA GLY A 112 2.48 4.79 -3.12
C GLY A 112 1.64 5.86 -3.81
N ARG A 113 1.66 5.93 -5.14
CA ARG A 113 0.84 6.85 -5.93
C ARG A 113 -0.66 6.62 -5.72
N VAL A 114 -1.09 5.36 -5.68
CA VAL A 114 -2.51 5.01 -5.42
C VAL A 114 -2.94 5.51 -4.03
N LEU A 115 -2.12 5.30 -3.01
CA LEU A 115 -2.39 5.76 -1.64
C LEU A 115 -2.39 7.29 -1.52
N LEU A 116 -1.42 7.97 -2.15
CA LEU A 116 -1.37 9.45 -2.17
C LEU A 116 -2.58 10.04 -2.86
N ASN A 117 -3.00 9.50 -4.00
CA ASN A 117 -4.19 9.96 -4.71
C ASN A 117 -5.47 9.77 -3.87
N ALA A 118 -5.58 8.64 -3.16
CA ALA A 118 -6.70 8.39 -2.24
C ALA A 118 -6.72 9.40 -1.09
N ALA A 119 -5.57 9.71 -0.50
CA ALA A 119 -5.45 10.69 0.57
C ALA A 119 -5.86 12.11 0.11
N VAL A 120 -5.38 12.54 -1.06
CA VAL A 120 -5.76 13.83 -1.67
C VAL A 120 -7.27 13.90 -1.89
N SER A 121 -7.88 12.82 -2.41
CA SER A 121 -9.33 12.75 -2.62
C SER A 121 -10.14 12.78 -1.32
N SER A 122 -9.53 12.45 -0.19
CA SER A 122 -10.14 12.48 1.14
C SER A 122 -9.80 13.74 1.94
N ASP A 123 -9.05 14.67 1.36
CA ASP A 123 -8.52 15.87 2.05
C ASP A 123 -7.68 15.51 3.30
N ILE A 124 -6.87 14.48 3.17
CA ILE A 124 -6.01 13.95 4.23
C ILE A 124 -4.55 14.11 3.81
N THR A 125 -3.73 14.64 4.71
CA THR A 125 -2.28 14.67 4.51
C THR A 125 -1.66 13.36 4.99
N VAL A 126 -0.90 12.69 4.11
CA VAL A 126 -0.20 11.45 4.43
C VAL A 126 1.28 11.54 4.11
N GLU A 127 2.09 10.83 4.89
CA GLU A 127 3.49 10.50 4.60
C GLU A 127 3.61 8.99 4.44
N ILE A 128 4.23 8.53 3.35
CA ILE A 128 4.38 7.11 3.06
C ILE A 128 5.84 6.72 3.21
N TYR A 129 6.09 5.79 4.10
CA TYR A 129 7.37 5.12 4.30
C TYR A 129 7.28 3.72 3.71
N THR A 130 8.38 3.20 3.20
CA THR A 130 8.44 1.84 2.64
C THR A 130 9.46 1.01 3.38
N LEU A 131 9.15 -0.26 3.58
CA LEU A 131 10.06 -1.24 4.16
C LEU A 131 10.03 -2.52 3.33
N THR A 132 11.22 -3.03 3.01
CA THR A 132 11.39 -4.30 2.30
C THR A 132 12.35 -5.20 3.06
N LEU A 133 12.09 -6.52 3.01
CA LEU A 133 12.93 -7.51 3.70
C LEU A 133 14.25 -7.73 2.97
N ALA A 134 14.22 -7.73 1.64
CA ALA A 134 15.36 -8.03 0.80
C ALA A 134 15.47 -7.07 -0.39
N ARG A 135 16.67 -6.98 -0.94
CA ARG A 135 16.98 -6.27 -2.18
C ARG A 135 17.67 -7.23 -3.15
N SER A 136 17.14 -7.31 -4.35
CA SER A 136 17.80 -8.06 -5.44
C SER A 136 18.50 -7.13 -6.42
#